data_bfed2f24b6d595f194b9b754f819b2a4
#
_entry.id   bfed2f24b6d595f194b9b754f819b2a4
#
_cell.length_a   1.000
_cell.length_b   1.000
_cell.length_c   1.000
_cell.angle_alpha   90.00
_cell.angle_beta   90.00
_cell.angle_gamma   90.00
#
_symmetry.space_group_name_H-M   'P 1'
#
loop_
_entity.id
_entity.type
_entity.pdbx_description
1 polymer ?
#
loop_
_entity_poly.entity_id
_entity_poly.type
_entity_poly.pdbx_seq_one_letter_code
_entity_poly.pdbx_strand_id
1 'polypeptide(L)'
;SFRNGKRWGEALFLALLLLYPVSMHADEGMWMLGNLNKETRKTMKELGLQMPADQLYSTRHPSLKDAVVSFGGFCSGVVVSEDGLVFTNHHCGFSSIQQHSSVDHDYLKDGFTAHSREEELPNPELYVRFLLRTENVTRRVLKATTPGMTESERSLAIDSMMVLLGDEVTKKDSTLVGIVDAYYGGNEFWLSVYRDFND
;
A
#
# COMPACT_ATOMS: atom_id res chain seq x y z
N SER A 1 36.44 37.87 39.80
CA SER A 1 35.27 38.45 39.09
C SER A 1 35.19 38.09 37.60
N PHE A 2 36.28 37.66 36.95
CA PHE A 2 36.29 37.34 35.50
C PHE A 2 35.81 35.93 35.10
N ARG A 3 35.68 35.00 36.04
CA ARG A 3 35.25 33.60 35.76
C ARG A 3 33.75 33.42 35.55
N ASN A 4 32.91 34.31 36.08
CA ASN A 4 31.47 34.20 35.98
C ASN A 4 30.92 34.70 34.63
N GLY A 5 31.54 35.71 34.00
CA GLY A 5 31.08 36.23 32.70
C GLY A 5 31.18 35.21 31.56
N LYS A 6 32.19 34.33 31.57
CA LYS A 6 32.40 33.31 30.55
C LYS A 6 31.30 32.21 30.59
N ARG A 7 30.90 31.81 31.80
CA ARG A 7 29.84 30.81 32.00
C ARG A 7 28.46 31.32 31.58
N TRP A 8 28.18 32.61 31.75
CA TRP A 8 26.92 33.21 31.27
C TRP A 8 26.88 33.34 29.75
N GLY A 9 28.01 33.59 29.09
CA GLY A 9 28.11 33.61 27.63
C GLY A 9 27.89 32.24 27.00
N GLU A 10 28.45 31.19 27.62
CA GLU A 10 28.28 29.80 27.16
C GLU A 10 26.82 29.32 27.36
N ALA A 11 26.21 29.67 28.51
CA ALA A 11 24.80 29.35 28.78
C ALA A 11 23.83 30.09 27.82
N LEU A 12 24.13 31.35 27.52
CA LEU A 12 23.33 32.12 26.55
C LEU A 12 23.45 31.58 25.13
N PHE A 13 24.66 31.15 24.75
CA PHE A 13 24.91 30.53 23.42
C PHE A 13 24.19 29.19 23.30
N LEU A 14 24.21 28.35 24.35
CA LEU A 14 23.43 27.08 24.37
C LEU A 14 21.92 27.35 24.33
N ALA A 15 21.43 28.34 25.05
CA ALA A 15 20.02 28.72 25.03
C ALA A 15 19.58 29.26 23.67
N LEU A 16 20.42 30.01 22.96
CA LEU A 16 20.18 30.47 21.60
C LEU A 16 20.18 29.31 20.57
N LEU A 17 21.02 28.30 20.75
CA LEU A 17 21.01 27.07 19.93
C LEU A 17 19.74 26.26 20.13
N LEU A 18 19.18 26.22 21.34
CA LEU A 18 17.92 25.54 21.64
C LEU A 18 16.67 26.31 21.15
N LEU A 19 16.81 27.58 20.86
CA LEU A 19 15.74 28.43 20.32
C LEU A 19 15.71 28.48 18.78
N TYR A 20 16.68 27.87 18.11
CA TYR A 20 16.60 27.72 16.67
C TYR A 20 15.51 26.69 16.35
N PRO A 21 14.37 27.08 15.76
CA PRO A 21 13.40 26.12 15.28
C PRO A 21 14.05 25.35 14.14
N VAL A 22 14.52 24.15 14.41
CA VAL A 22 14.83 23.20 13.35
C VAL A 22 13.48 22.83 12.73
N SER A 23 13.11 23.53 11.66
CA SER A 23 11.98 23.15 10.84
C SER A 23 12.31 21.80 10.21
N MET A 24 12.05 20.73 10.93
CA MET A 24 12.06 19.39 10.37
C MET A 24 10.84 19.30 9.46
N HIS A 25 11.05 19.52 8.16
CA HIS A 25 10.06 19.20 7.14
C HIS A 25 10.17 17.69 6.93
N ALA A 26 9.22 16.96 7.48
CA ALA A 26 8.97 15.58 7.09
C ALA A 26 7.92 15.64 5.96
N ASP A 27 8.22 15.04 4.82
CA ASP A 27 7.23 14.85 3.78
C ASP A 27 6.11 13.95 4.32
N GLU A 28 4.86 14.43 4.26
CA GLU A 28 3.74 13.73 4.86
C GLU A 28 3.27 12.57 3.97
N GLY A 29 3.18 11.41 4.58
CA GLY A 29 2.26 10.34 4.30
C GLY A 29 2.39 9.61 2.96
N MET A 30 1.57 8.58 2.83
CA MET A 30 1.32 7.90 1.57
C MET A 30 0.19 8.60 0.81
N TRP A 31 0.48 9.09 -0.37
CA TRP A 31 -0.54 9.65 -1.26
C TRP A 31 -1.22 8.55 -2.08
N MET A 32 -2.53 8.49 -2.04
CA MET A 32 -3.29 7.57 -2.88
C MET A 32 -3.20 8.00 -4.34
N LEU A 33 -2.63 7.17 -5.20
CA LEU A 33 -2.44 7.46 -6.63
C LEU A 33 -3.77 7.76 -7.36
N GLY A 34 -4.87 7.13 -6.93
CA GLY A 34 -6.21 7.38 -7.47
C GLY A 34 -6.82 8.72 -7.04
N ASN A 35 -6.21 9.44 -6.10
CA ASN A 35 -6.73 10.70 -5.55
C ASN A 35 -5.68 11.82 -5.53
N LEU A 36 -4.82 11.89 -6.53
CA LEU A 36 -3.81 12.93 -6.63
C LEU A 36 -4.45 14.28 -6.99
N ASN A 37 -4.60 15.14 -6.00
CA ASN A 37 -5.05 16.53 -6.21
C ASN A 37 -3.95 17.41 -6.82
N LYS A 38 -4.27 18.69 -7.09
CA LYS A 38 -3.35 19.61 -7.74
C LYS A 38 -2.10 19.92 -6.89
N GLU A 39 -2.28 20.08 -5.58
CA GLU A 39 -1.23 20.38 -4.62
C GLU A 39 -0.28 19.19 -4.49
N THR A 40 -0.80 17.98 -4.29
CA THR A 40 0.00 16.75 -4.22
C THR A 40 0.84 16.55 -5.50
N ARG A 41 0.24 16.75 -6.68
CA ARG A 41 0.97 16.65 -7.94
C ARG A 41 2.05 17.71 -8.09
N LYS A 42 1.82 18.92 -7.56
CA LYS A 42 2.82 19.99 -7.55
C LYS A 42 4.00 19.57 -6.65
N THR A 43 3.74 19.11 -5.45
CA THR A 43 4.77 18.63 -4.50
C THR A 43 5.57 17.47 -5.10
N MET A 44 4.91 16.48 -5.71
CA MET A 44 5.59 15.37 -6.39
C MET A 44 6.54 15.86 -7.50
N LYS A 45 6.15 16.87 -8.26
CA LYS A 45 7.01 17.48 -9.29
C LYS A 45 8.20 18.23 -8.68
N GLU A 46 7.99 18.97 -7.60
CA GLU A 46 9.06 19.66 -6.86
C GLU A 46 10.06 18.67 -6.28
N LEU A 47 9.60 17.47 -5.88
CA LEU A 47 10.43 16.35 -5.44
C LEU A 47 11.11 15.58 -6.61
N GLY A 48 10.87 15.99 -7.85
CA GLY A 48 11.56 15.44 -9.02
C GLY A 48 10.74 14.48 -9.88
N LEU A 49 9.44 14.28 -9.60
CA LEU A 49 8.58 13.45 -10.46
C LEU A 49 8.40 14.10 -11.83
N GLN A 50 8.84 13.41 -12.89
CA GLN A 50 8.68 13.87 -14.29
C GLN A 50 7.51 13.17 -14.99
N MET A 51 7.05 12.05 -14.46
CA MET A 51 5.97 11.25 -15.05
C MET A 51 4.62 11.97 -14.93
N PRO A 52 3.81 12.03 -15.99
CA PRO A 52 2.45 12.54 -15.93
C PRO A 52 1.55 11.71 -15.00
N ALA A 53 0.57 12.33 -14.37
CA ALA A 53 -0.30 11.68 -13.39
C ALA A 53 -1.13 10.53 -13.97
N ASP A 54 -1.50 10.59 -15.24
CA ASP A 54 -2.24 9.55 -15.95
C ASP A 54 -1.37 8.33 -16.30
N GLN A 55 -0.05 8.50 -16.39
CA GLN A 55 0.90 7.39 -16.49
C GLN A 55 1.16 6.72 -15.13
N LEU A 56 0.95 7.43 -14.02
CA LEU A 56 1.00 6.83 -12.68
C LEU A 56 -0.24 6.01 -12.39
N TYR A 57 -1.41 6.59 -12.65
CA TYR A 57 -2.69 5.96 -12.39
C TYR A 57 -3.70 6.32 -13.47
N SER A 58 -4.24 5.31 -14.14
CA SER A 58 -5.36 5.44 -15.07
C SER A 58 -6.31 4.23 -14.94
N THR A 59 -7.60 4.48 -15.19
CA THR A 59 -8.62 3.43 -15.33
C THR A 59 -9.03 3.25 -16.80
N ARG A 60 -8.43 4.03 -17.72
CA ARG A 60 -8.79 4.06 -19.14
C ARG A 60 -7.71 3.52 -20.07
N HIS A 61 -6.47 3.51 -19.63
CA HIS A 61 -5.32 3.00 -20.37
C HIS A 61 -4.27 2.45 -19.39
N PRO A 62 -3.32 1.63 -19.86
CA PRO A 62 -2.24 1.11 -19.04
C PRO A 62 -1.46 2.22 -18.34
N SER A 63 -1.12 2.02 -17.09
CA SER A 63 -0.40 2.95 -16.24
C SER A 63 0.47 2.19 -15.24
N LEU A 64 1.34 2.88 -14.52
CA LEU A 64 2.26 2.26 -13.55
C LEU A 64 1.51 1.41 -12.49
N LYS A 65 0.28 1.80 -12.11
CA LYS A 65 -0.54 1.02 -11.18
C LYS A 65 -0.74 -0.43 -11.62
N ASP A 66 -0.79 -0.68 -12.95
CA ASP A 66 -1.07 -2.02 -13.50
C ASP A 66 0.14 -2.96 -13.40
N ALA A 67 1.33 -2.42 -13.18
CA ALA A 67 2.52 -3.22 -12.90
C ALA A 67 2.63 -3.62 -11.42
N VAL A 68 1.95 -2.92 -10.52
CA VAL A 68 1.99 -3.20 -9.07
C VAL A 68 0.82 -4.09 -8.69
N VAL A 69 1.12 -5.21 -8.04
CA VAL A 69 0.13 -6.22 -7.66
C VAL A 69 0.16 -6.48 -6.16
N SER A 70 -0.98 -6.89 -5.61
CA SER A 70 -1.01 -7.56 -4.32
C SER A 70 -0.65 -9.03 -4.54
N PHE A 71 0.38 -9.49 -3.86
CA PHE A 71 0.93 -10.83 -3.95
C PHE A 71 0.38 -11.68 -2.81
N GLY A 72 -0.42 -12.70 -3.14
CA GLY A 72 -1.05 -13.58 -2.18
C GLY A 72 -2.02 -12.91 -1.19
N GLY A 73 -2.36 -11.63 -1.36
CA GLY A 73 -3.19 -10.84 -0.44
C GLY A 73 -2.46 -10.32 0.81
N PHE A 74 -1.19 -10.63 0.97
CA PHE A 74 -0.40 -10.26 2.16
C PHE A 74 0.89 -9.49 1.85
N CYS A 75 1.33 -9.50 0.60
CA CYS A 75 2.53 -8.79 0.13
C CYS A 75 2.23 -7.95 -1.11
N SER A 76 3.23 -7.20 -1.54
CA SER A 76 3.24 -6.50 -2.83
C SER A 76 4.23 -7.16 -3.78
N GLY A 77 3.93 -7.13 -5.07
CA GLY A 77 4.81 -7.53 -6.15
C GLY A 77 4.79 -6.53 -7.28
N VAL A 78 5.71 -6.67 -8.22
CA VAL A 78 5.74 -5.89 -9.45
C VAL A 78 5.91 -6.81 -10.64
N VAL A 79 5.04 -6.67 -11.63
CA VAL A 79 5.13 -7.35 -12.92
C VAL A 79 6.19 -6.66 -13.76
N VAL A 80 7.19 -7.42 -14.24
CA VAL A 80 8.37 -6.88 -14.92
C VAL A 80 8.55 -7.43 -16.33
N SER A 81 7.66 -8.29 -16.81
CA SER A 81 7.67 -8.79 -18.19
C SER A 81 6.27 -8.93 -18.76
N GLU A 82 6.17 -9.02 -20.08
CA GLU A 82 4.93 -9.30 -20.80
C GLU A 82 4.43 -10.75 -20.55
N ASP A 83 5.33 -11.64 -20.16
CA ASP A 83 5.04 -13.04 -19.84
C ASP A 83 4.58 -13.26 -18.39
N GLY A 84 4.41 -12.20 -17.61
CA GLY A 84 3.90 -12.27 -16.25
C GLY A 84 4.94 -12.54 -15.17
N LEU A 85 6.24 -12.31 -15.43
CA LEU A 85 7.25 -12.40 -14.38
C LEU A 85 6.99 -11.36 -13.28
N VAL A 86 6.86 -11.82 -12.05
CA VAL A 86 6.59 -10.99 -10.87
C VAL A 86 7.80 -10.98 -9.95
N PHE A 87 8.26 -9.79 -9.56
CA PHE A 87 9.24 -9.62 -8.50
C PHE A 87 8.53 -9.31 -7.19
N THR A 88 8.96 -9.96 -6.13
CA THR A 88 8.50 -9.69 -4.76
C THR A 88 9.66 -9.86 -3.77
N ASN A 89 9.41 -9.61 -2.49
CA ASN A 89 10.41 -9.83 -1.45
C ASN A 89 10.56 -11.33 -1.12
N HIS A 90 11.78 -11.74 -0.75
CA HIS A 90 12.06 -13.13 -0.38
C HIS A 90 11.09 -13.67 0.71
N HIS A 91 10.81 -12.88 1.75
CA HIS A 91 9.91 -13.31 2.83
C HIS A 91 8.47 -13.56 2.35
N CYS A 92 8.05 -12.94 1.25
CA CYS A 92 6.73 -13.17 0.66
C CYS A 92 6.63 -14.53 -0.05
N GLY A 93 7.72 -15.00 -0.65
CA GLY A 93 7.82 -16.31 -1.30
C GLY A 93 8.30 -17.44 -0.38
N PHE A 94 8.68 -17.13 0.86
CA PHE A 94 9.35 -18.08 1.75
C PHE A 94 8.59 -19.39 1.92
N SER A 95 7.29 -19.34 2.17
CA SER A 95 6.46 -20.54 2.36
C SER A 95 6.41 -21.40 1.10
N SER A 96 6.30 -20.81 -0.09
CA SER A 96 6.32 -21.53 -1.36
C SER A 96 7.69 -22.20 -1.59
N ILE A 97 8.77 -21.48 -1.35
CA ILE A 97 10.14 -22.03 -1.45
C ILE A 97 10.31 -23.20 -0.50
N GLN A 98 9.82 -23.05 0.75
CA GLN A 98 9.89 -24.13 1.76
C GLN A 98 9.06 -25.36 1.36
N GLN A 99 7.87 -25.18 0.81
CA GLN A 99 7.01 -26.28 0.37
C GLN A 99 7.65 -27.12 -0.75
N HIS A 100 8.41 -26.48 -1.64
CA HIS A 100 9.12 -27.16 -2.70
C HIS A 100 10.49 -27.69 -2.30
N SER A 101 11.01 -27.30 -1.13
CA SER A 101 12.29 -27.79 -0.61
C SER A 101 12.18 -29.18 -0.01
N SER A 102 13.23 -29.97 -0.16
CA SER A 102 13.37 -31.32 0.42
C SER A 102 14.79 -31.50 0.96
N VAL A 103 15.06 -32.69 1.55
CA VAL A 103 16.41 -33.04 2.00
C VAL A 103 17.42 -33.08 0.83
N ASP A 104 16.96 -33.50 -0.35
CA ASP A 104 17.77 -33.62 -1.55
C ASP A 104 17.85 -32.30 -2.36
N HIS A 105 16.91 -31.37 -2.13
CA HIS A 105 16.81 -30.08 -2.84
C HIS A 105 16.45 -28.97 -1.83
N ASP A 106 17.46 -28.38 -1.21
CA ASP A 106 17.28 -27.29 -0.25
C ASP A 106 17.22 -25.93 -0.98
N TYR A 107 16.08 -25.62 -1.58
CA TYR A 107 15.89 -24.36 -2.32
C TYR A 107 15.95 -23.11 -1.44
N LEU A 108 15.75 -23.22 -0.13
CA LEU A 108 15.96 -22.11 0.80
C LEU A 108 17.43 -21.71 0.90
N LYS A 109 18.32 -22.70 0.81
CA LYS A 109 19.77 -22.51 0.91
C LYS A 109 20.42 -22.29 -0.47
N ASP A 110 20.08 -23.15 -1.42
CA ASP A 110 20.78 -23.25 -2.69
C ASP A 110 20.12 -22.40 -3.79
N GLY A 111 18.89 -21.91 -3.54
CA GLY A 111 18.08 -21.22 -4.53
C GLY A 111 17.45 -22.17 -5.55
N PHE A 112 16.60 -21.60 -6.40
CA PHE A 112 15.98 -22.30 -7.53
C PHE A 112 15.86 -21.33 -8.71
N THR A 113 16.13 -21.83 -9.90
CA THR A 113 15.92 -21.09 -11.16
C THR A 113 15.36 -22.04 -12.21
N ALA A 114 14.17 -21.77 -12.68
CA ALA A 114 13.60 -22.42 -13.85
C ALA A 114 14.21 -21.81 -15.14
N HIS A 115 14.67 -22.63 -16.05
CA HIS A 115 15.22 -22.22 -17.36
C HIS A 115 14.19 -22.31 -18.48
N SER A 116 13.04 -22.92 -18.21
CA SER A 116 11.86 -23.00 -19.09
C SER A 116 10.58 -23.00 -18.25
N ARG A 117 9.44 -22.80 -18.87
CA ARG A 117 8.13 -22.82 -18.18
C ARG A 117 7.79 -24.22 -17.63
N GLU A 118 8.25 -25.27 -18.28
CA GLU A 118 8.05 -26.65 -17.84
C GLU A 118 8.81 -26.99 -16.55
N GLU A 119 9.85 -26.22 -16.25
CA GLU A 119 10.62 -26.36 -15.00
C GLU A 119 10.05 -25.53 -13.85
N GLU A 120 9.10 -24.63 -14.13
CA GLU A 120 8.47 -23.82 -13.07
C GLU A 120 7.70 -24.72 -12.10
N LEU A 121 7.84 -24.42 -10.78
CA LEU A 121 7.19 -25.19 -9.73
C LEU A 121 5.83 -24.57 -9.43
N PRO A 122 4.72 -25.34 -9.56
CA PRO A 122 3.37 -24.78 -9.42
C PRO A 122 3.06 -24.36 -7.98
N ASN A 123 2.34 -23.26 -7.82
CA ASN A 123 1.87 -22.73 -6.54
C ASN A 123 0.35 -22.50 -6.58
N PRO A 124 -0.47 -23.55 -6.58
CA PRO A 124 -1.90 -23.47 -6.90
C PRO A 124 -2.73 -22.62 -5.93
N GLU A 125 -2.22 -22.35 -4.71
CA GLU A 125 -2.89 -21.50 -3.74
C GLU A 125 -2.40 -20.05 -3.79
N LEU A 126 -1.35 -19.79 -4.58
CA LEU A 126 -0.80 -18.44 -4.75
C LEU A 126 -1.56 -17.71 -5.85
N TYR A 127 -1.88 -16.46 -5.59
CA TYR A 127 -2.51 -15.59 -6.58
C TYR A 127 -1.86 -14.21 -6.57
N VAL A 128 -1.98 -13.53 -7.69
CA VAL A 128 -1.69 -12.11 -7.81
C VAL A 128 -2.97 -11.34 -8.08
N ARG A 129 -3.11 -10.18 -7.46
CA ARG A 129 -4.31 -9.36 -7.48
C ARG A 129 -4.02 -8.02 -8.09
N PHE A 130 -4.65 -7.73 -9.23
CA PHE A 130 -4.49 -6.49 -9.98
C PHE A 130 -5.56 -5.47 -9.58
N LEU A 131 -5.13 -4.26 -9.22
CA LEU A 131 -6.04 -3.16 -8.93
C LEU A 131 -6.65 -2.61 -10.22
N LEU A 132 -7.96 -2.73 -10.37
CA LEU A 132 -8.69 -2.17 -11.51
C LEU A 132 -9.08 -0.70 -11.28
N ARG A 133 -9.68 -0.40 -10.12
CA ARG A 133 -10.10 0.95 -9.74
C ARG A 133 -10.24 1.10 -8.24
N THR A 134 -10.24 2.36 -7.79
CA THR A 134 -10.60 2.76 -6.42
C THR A 134 -11.78 3.73 -6.45
N GLU A 135 -12.61 3.71 -5.41
CA GLU A 135 -13.77 4.57 -5.23
C GLU A 135 -13.86 5.04 -3.77
N ASN A 136 -14.05 6.34 -3.56
CA ASN A 136 -14.31 6.86 -2.21
C ASN A 136 -15.75 6.52 -1.79
N VAL A 137 -15.88 5.64 -0.80
CA VAL A 137 -17.16 5.17 -0.26
C VAL A 137 -17.45 5.70 1.14
N THR A 138 -16.68 6.67 1.63
CA THR A 138 -16.78 7.25 2.97
C THR A 138 -18.23 7.58 3.34
N ARG A 139 -18.93 8.28 2.44
CA ARG A 139 -20.31 8.68 2.68
C ARG A 139 -21.27 7.48 2.81
N ARG A 140 -21.01 6.39 2.08
CA ARG A 140 -21.79 5.16 2.15
C ARG A 140 -21.54 4.43 3.46
N VAL A 141 -20.29 4.30 3.88
CA VAL A 141 -19.87 3.66 5.14
C VAL A 141 -20.46 4.42 6.33
N LEU A 142 -20.28 5.74 6.38
CA LEU A 142 -20.73 6.55 7.50
C LEU A 142 -22.26 6.65 7.62
N LYS A 143 -23.01 6.37 6.57
CA LYS A 143 -24.48 6.25 6.65
C LYS A 143 -24.97 5.11 7.57
N ALA A 144 -24.12 4.12 7.84
CA ALA A 144 -24.44 3.05 8.78
C ALA A 144 -24.38 3.50 10.24
N THR A 145 -23.82 4.67 10.52
CA THR A 145 -23.64 5.20 11.89
C THR A 145 -24.69 6.27 12.20
N THR A 146 -25.13 6.31 13.47
CA THR A 146 -26.07 7.32 13.95
C THR A 146 -25.53 8.03 15.20
N PRO A 147 -25.94 9.30 15.46
CA PRO A 147 -25.64 9.95 16.72
C PRO A 147 -26.23 9.14 17.90
N GLY A 148 -25.42 8.87 18.91
CA GLY A 148 -25.83 8.09 20.09
C GLY A 148 -25.36 6.64 20.09
N MET A 149 -24.77 6.13 19.03
CA MET A 149 -24.07 4.86 19.05
C MET A 149 -22.87 4.92 20.00
N THR A 150 -22.67 3.87 20.78
CA THR A 150 -21.42 3.64 21.49
C THR A 150 -20.28 3.41 20.50
N GLU A 151 -19.05 3.54 20.94
CA GLU A 151 -17.87 3.29 20.07
C GLU A 151 -17.86 1.87 19.50
N SER A 152 -18.24 0.88 20.30
CA SER A 152 -18.35 -0.51 19.87
C SER A 152 -19.45 -0.71 18.80
N GLU A 153 -20.64 -0.14 18.99
CA GLU A 153 -21.73 -0.22 18.01
C GLU A 153 -21.34 0.48 16.71
N ARG A 154 -20.68 1.63 16.82
CA ARG A 154 -20.19 2.38 15.67
C ARG A 154 -19.14 1.58 14.87
N SER A 155 -18.17 0.95 15.53
CA SER A 155 -17.16 0.11 14.89
C SER A 155 -17.82 -1.06 14.16
N LEU A 156 -18.69 -1.80 14.82
CA LEU A 156 -19.41 -2.92 14.21
C LEU A 156 -20.26 -2.50 12.99
N ALA A 157 -20.91 -1.35 13.05
CA ALA A 157 -21.70 -0.83 11.92
C ALA A 157 -20.81 -0.48 10.73
N ILE A 158 -19.66 0.15 10.99
CA ILE A 158 -18.65 0.47 9.96
C ILE A 158 -18.12 -0.81 9.33
N ASP A 159 -17.63 -1.76 10.13
CA ASP A 159 -17.05 -3.02 9.66
C ASP A 159 -18.04 -3.81 8.82
N SER A 160 -19.28 -3.90 9.28
CA SER A 160 -20.37 -4.58 8.55
C SER A 160 -20.65 -3.90 7.20
N MET A 161 -20.63 -2.58 7.15
CA MET A 161 -20.84 -1.84 5.90
C MET A 161 -19.67 -2.00 4.94
N MET A 162 -18.43 -2.02 5.45
CA MET A 162 -17.24 -2.25 4.64
C MET A 162 -17.30 -3.62 3.95
N VAL A 163 -17.66 -4.67 4.69
CA VAL A 163 -17.86 -6.03 4.15
C VAL A 163 -18.98 -6.03 3.10
N LEU A 164 -20.13 -5.43 3.41
CA LEU A 164 -21.27 -5.36 2.47
C LEU A 164 -20.90 -4.71 1.14
N LEU A 165 -20.13 -3.62 1.19
CA LEU A 165 -19.70 -2.91 -0.01
C LEU A 165 -18.71 -3.70 -0.86
N GLY A 166 -17.83 -4.47 -0.21
CA GLY A 166 -16.94 -5.42 -0.89
C GLY A 166 -17.72 -6.53 -1.57
N ASP A 167 -18.67 -7.14 -0.86
CA ASP A 167 -19.52 -8.21 -1.35
C ASP A 167 -20.40 -7.78 -2.53
N GLU A 168 -20.85 -6.52 -2.56
CA GLU A 168 -21.62 -5.99 -3.70
C GLU A 168 -20.85 -6.07 -5.02
N VAL A 169 -19.52 -5.94 -4.99
CA VAL A 169 -18.67 -6.06 -6.17
C VAL A 169 -18.71 -7.49 -6.68
N THR A 170 -18.42 -8.46 -5.82
CA THR A 170 -18.37 -9.89 -6.16
C THR A 170 -19.75 -10.43 -6.59
N LYS A 171 -20.84 -9.93 -5.99
CA LYS A 171 -22.20 -10.28 -6.40
C LYS A 171 -22.57 -9.79 -7.80
N LYS A 172 -22.01 -8.65 -8.23
CA LYS A 172 -22.22 -8.11 -9.59
C LYS A 172 -21.36 -8.82 -10.63
N ASP A 173 -20.14 -9.16 -10.28
CA ASP A 173 -19.20 -9.86 -11.13
C ASP A 173 -18.32 -10.75 -10.24
N SER A 174 -18.53 -12.07 -10.32
CA SER A 174 -17.84 -13.06 -9.49
C SER A 174 -16.34 -13.18 -9.80
N THR A 175 -15.86 -12.57 -10.89
CA THR A 175 -14.43 -12.52 -11.25
C THR A 175 -13.71 -11.37 -10.55
N LEU A 176 -14.44 -10.53 -9.80
CA LEU A 176 -13.91 -9.36 -9.13
C LEU A 176 -13.97 -9.51 -7.61
N VAL A 177 -13.01 -8.90 -6.95
CA VAL A 177 -12.94 -8.81 -5.49
C VAL A 177 -13.01 -7.36 -5.08
N GLY A 178 -13.93 -7.02 -4.18
CA GLY A 178 -14.06 -5.70 -3.56
C GLY A 178 -13.51 -5.72 -2.14
N ILE A 179 -12.61 -4.78 -1.83
CA ILE A 179 -12.07 -4.59 -0.49
C ILE A 179 -12.25 -3.12 -0.12
N VAL A 180 -12.80 -2.86 1.07
CA VAL A 180 -12.91 -1.50 1.61
C VAL A 180 -11.92 -1.35 2.74
N ASP A 181 -11.06 -0.35 2.64
CA ASP A 181 -10.07 -0.01 3.65
C ASP A 181 -10.36 1.36 4.26
N ALA A 182 -10.04 1.50 5.56
CA ALA A 182 -10.10 2.76 6.28
C ALA A 182 -8.76 3.49 6.17
N TYR A 183 -8.79 4.76 5.80
CA TYR A 183 -7.63 5.64 5.67
C TYR A 183 -7.72 6.81 6.65
N TYR A 184 -6.57 7.41 6.93
CA TYR A 184 -6.45 8.61 7.77
C TYR A 184 -7.15 8.46 9.12
N GLY A 185 -6.91 7.31 9.80
CA GLY A 185 -7.51 7.02 11.10
C GLY A 185 -9.04 6.83 11.06
N GLY A 186 -9.59 6.36 9.94
CA GLY A 186 -11.03 6.15 9.76
C GLY A 186 -11.81 7.40 9.32
N ASN A 187 -11.11 8.43 8.84
CA ASN A 187 -11.77 9.62 8.28
C ASN A 187 -12.20 9.42 6.83
N GLU A 188 -11.57 8.49 6.11
CA GLU A 188 -11.94 8.12 4.74
C GLU A 188 -12.02 6.61 4.59
N PHE A 189 -12.94 6.15 3.73
CA PHE A 189 -13.10 4.76 3.36
C PHE A 189 -13.05 4.64 1.84
N TRP A 190 -12.19 3.74 1.35
CA TRP A 190 -11.98 3.54 -0.07
C TRP A 190 -12.22 2.09 -0.46
N LEU A 191 -13.12 1.89 -1.43
CA LEU A 191 -13.35 0.60 -2.08
C LEU A 191 -12.32 0.43 -3.19
N SER A 192 -11.51 -0.59 -3.07
CA SER A 192 -10.61 -1.07 -4.12
C SER A 192 -11.23 -2.27 -4.81
N VAL A 193 -11.27 -2.27 -6.12
CA VAL A 193 -11.78 -3.36 -6.93
C VAL A 193 -10.63 -4.02 -7.66
N TYR A 194 -10.51 -5.32 -7.49
CA TYR A 194 -9.42 -6.13 -7.99
C TYR A 194 -9.91 -7.27 -8.87
N ARG A 195 -8.96 -7.82 -9.64
CA ARG A 195 -9.09 -9.13 -10.30
C ARG A 195 -7.93 -10.00 -9.88
N ASP A 196 -8.24 -11.24 -9.52
CA ASP A 196 -7.25 -12.25 -9.13
C ASP A 196 -6.87 -13.11 -10.33
N PHE A 197 -5.58 -13.47 -10.39
CA PHE A 197 -5.02 -14.46 -11.28
C PHE A 197 -4.24 -15.45 -10.44
N ASN A 198 -4.56 -16.72 -10.58
CA ASN A 198 -3.86 -17.83 -9.94
C ASN A 198 -2.73 -18.33 -10.84
N ASP A 199 -1.76 -19.01 -10.20
CA ASP A 199 -0.74 -19.78 -10.90
C ASP A 199 -1.33 -20.99 -11.60
#